data_2801176640aee804018689c7f6e9a48a
#
_entry.id   2801176640aee804018689c7f6e9a48a
#
_cell.length_a   1.000
_cell.length_b   1.000
_cell.length_c   1.000
_cell.angle_alpha   90.00
_cell.angle_beta   90.00
_cell.angle_gamma   90.00
#
_symmetry.space_group_name_H-M   'P 1'
#
loop_
_entity.id
_entity.type
_entity.pdbx_description
1 polymer ?
#
loop_
_entity_poly.entity_id
_entity_poly.type
_entity_poly.pdbx_seq_one_letter_code
_entity_poly.pdbx_strand_id
1 'polypeptide(L)'
;MEQPEQTEEETDKRTAKQRRTGRDESMKKKQKLKERICALVLALAMVLTWVLPDAGMTVQAAAGDAKKVTLKFKDAAEETRGIGALTLKLQSNDDPSYEKKKEIEVKAGETSKEIELKEGVEYNYEVEKTGYETTKDGRFTVEAEKADIDILLTMSEITLLPTTDSVSLKVGETYDISVTNPVQELAYTWSTTDGNVASVENGKVTAKGEGSADISVTNGVKTKTVSVNVSKNQINGFSMTVKEPSGDDQSSVILTAKGLPADVSGNVIFYDVTGGQKTLLYKAEAAATVEYTY
;
A
#
# COMPACT_ATOMS: atom_id res chain seq x y z
N MET A 1 15.15 -20.30 50.67
CA MET A 1 16.05 -20.55 49.53
C MET A 1 15.31 -20.02 48.31
N GLU A 2 15.48 -18.73 48.07
CA GLU A 2 14.97 -18.06 46.88
C GLU A 2 16.01 -18.20 45.79
N GLN A 3 15.57 -18.53 44.57
CA GLN A 3 16.37 -18.42 43.37
C GLN A 3 15.70 -17.44 42.41
N PRO A 4 16.47 -16.63 41.64
CA PRO A 4 16.01 -15.35 41.18
C PRO A 4 15.36 -15.40 39.79
N GLU A 5 14.30 -14.68 39.71
CA GLU A 5 13.50 -14.28 38.53
C GLU A 5 14.25 -13.20 37.70
N GLN A 6 15.41 -13.55 37.11
CA GLN A 6 16.21 -12.57 36.33
C GLN A 6 16.54 -12.97 34.88
N THR A 7 15.97 -14.04 34.35
CA THR A 7 16.43 -14.57 33.05
C THR A 7 15.60 -14.13 31.83
N GLU A 8 14.34 -13.72 31.96
CA GLU A 8 13.50 -13.34 30.81
C GLU A 8 13.72 -11.90 30.32
N GLU A 9 13.90 -10.96 31.23
CA GLU A 9 14.12 -9.53 30.88
C GLU A 9 15.49 -9.29 30.23
N GLU A 10 16.49 -10.07 30.59
CA GLU A 10 17.86 -9.96 30.03
C GLU A 10 17.95 -10.60 28.63
N THR A 11 17.14 -11.64 28.36
CA THR A 11 17.04 -12.30 27.04
C THR A 11 16.30 -11.40 26.04
N ASP A 12 15.28 -10.68 26.48
CA ASP A 12 14.50 -9.78 25.60
C ASP A 12 15.30 -8.52 25.24
N LYS A 13 16.08 -7.97 26.19
CA LYS A 13 17.02 -6.84 25.93
C LYS A 13 18.14 -7.25 24.96
N ARG A 14 18.65 -8.49 25.03
CA ARG A 14 19.67 -9.00 24.09
C ARG A 14 19.10 -9.18 22.68
N THR A 15 17.89 -9.70 22.55
CA THR A 15 17.21 -9.89 21.24
C THR A 15 16.86 -8.55 20.60
N ALA A 16 16.40 -7.57 21.35
CA ALA A 16 16.12 -6.21 20.86
C ALA A 16 17.40 -5.49 20.41
N LYS A 17 18.52 -5.68 21.16
CA LYS A 17 19.83 -5.13 20.80
C LYS A 17 20.38 -5.76 19.51
N GLN A 18 20.21 -7.08 19.34
CA GLN A 18 20.65 -7.80 18.13
C GLN A 18 19.84 -7.40 16.89
N ARG A 19 18.53 -7.16 17.03
CA ARG A 19 17.69 -6.64 15.94
C ARG A 19 18.04 -5.21 15.55
N ARG A 20 18.42 -4.35 16.50
CA ARG A 20 18.87 -2.97 16.21
C ARG A 20 20.22 -2.98 15.50
N THR A 21 21.20 -3.77 15.95
CA THR A 21 22.52 -3.86 15.29
C THR A 21 22.42 -4.44 13.89
N GLY A 22 21.58 -5.46 13.65
CA GLY A 22 21.36 -6.02 12.31
C GLY A 22 20.71 -5.04 11.32
N ARG A 23 19.79 -4.18 11.81
CA ARG A 23 19.15 -3.13 11.00
C ARG A 23 20.14 -2.02 10.66
N ASP A 24 21.00 -1.62 11.63
CA ASP A 24 22.05 -0.60 11.42
C ASP A 24 23.12 -1.08 10.43
N GLU A 25 23.53 -2.35 10.50
CA GLU A 25 24.49 -2.90 9.54
C GLU A 25 23.91 -3.02 8.12
N SER A 26 22.64 -3.36 7.99
CA SER A 26 21.95 -3.40 6.71
C SER A 26 21.85 -1.99 6.08
N MET A 27 21.51 -0.98 6.88
CA MET A 27 21.48 0.41 6.44
C MET A 27 22.86 0.93 6.03
N LYS A 28 23.90 0.63 6.81
CA LYS A 28 25.29 0.98 6.47
C LYS A 28 25.78 0.29 5.18
N LYS A 29 25.38 -0.97 4.94
CA LYS A 29 25.70 -1.67 3.68
C LYS A 29 25.00 -1.03 2.47
N LYS A 30 23.72 -0.63 2.61
CA LYS A 30 22.99 0.07 1.56
C LYS A 30 23.57 1.46 1.28
N GLN A 31 23.98 2.16 2.31
CA GLN A 31 24.61 3.48 2.15
C GLN A 31 25.99 3.39 1.50
N LYS A 32 26.84 2.44 1.93
CA LYS A 32 28.12 2.16 1.25
C LYS A 32 27.95 1.72 -0.20
N LEU A 33 26.89 1.00 -0.54
CA LEU A 33 26.59 0.63 -1.91
C LEU A 33 26.21 1.85 -2.75
N LYS A 34 25.37 2.75 -2.23
CA LYS A 34 25.04 4.03 -2.88
C LYS A 34 26.26 4.91 -3.10
N GLU A 35 27.14 5.02 -2.09
CA GLU A 35 28.39 5.79 -2.19
C GLU A 35 29.36 5.19 -3.23
N ARG A 36 29.43 3.87 -3.33
CA ARG A 36 30.25 3.19 -4.36
C ARG A 36 29.69 3.38 -5.77
N ILE A 37 28.36 3.37 -5.92
CA ILE A 37 27.71 3.65 -7.22
C ILE A 37 27.92 5.11 -7.62
N CYS A 38 27.75 6.08 -6.69
CA CYS A 38 28.08 7.48 -6.94
C CYS A 38 29.54 7.71 -7.24
N ALA A 39 30.47 7.02 -6.54
CA ALA A 39 31.90 7.14 -6.79
C ALA A 39 32.30 6.54 -8.16
N LEU A 40 31.65 5.45 -8.61
CA LEU A 40 31.85 4.88 -9.93
C LEU A 40 31.38 5.80 -11.05
N VAL A 41 30.21 6.44 -10.85
CA VAL A 41 29.66 7.42 -11.81
C VAL A 41 30.54 8.68 -11.87
N LEU A 42 31.06 9.16 -10.71
CA LEU A 42 32.00 10.30 -10.66
C LEU A 42 33.38 9.94 -11.24
N ALA A 43 33.89 8.72 -11.03
CA ALA A 43 35.14 8.27 -11.60
C ALA A 43 35.08 8.13 -13.12
N LEU A 44 33.94 7.70 -13.67
CA LEU A 44 33.71 7.64 -15.12
C LEU A 44 33.64 9.05 -15.74
N ALA A 45 33.07 10.02 -15.00
CA ALA A 45 33.02 11.41 -15.44
C ALA A 45 34.41 12.11 -15.42
N MET A 46 35.32 11.70 -14.53
CA MET A 46 36.66 12.30 -14.42
C MET A 46 37.67 11.74 -15.42
N VAL A 47 37.46 10.57 -15.98
CA VAL A 47 38.36 10.02 -17.02
C VAL A 47 38.21 10.72 -18.37
N LEU A 48 37.07 11.39 -18.62
CA LEU A 48 36.84 12.14 -19.87
C LEU A 48 37.39 13.58 -19.88
N THR A 49 37.92 14.08 -18.74
CA THR A 49 38.37 15.49 -18.68
C THR A 49 39.90 15.68 -18.79
N TRP A 50 40.68 14.64 -19.06
CA TRP A 50 42.15 14.71 -19.03
C TRP A 50 42.87 14.45 -20.34
N VAL A 51 42.26 14.70 -21.48
CA VAL A 51 43.01 14.85 -22.74
C VAL A 51 42.28 15.87 -23.63
N LEU A 52 42.65 17.16 -23.58
CA LEU A 52 42.83 17.98 -24.74
C LEU A 52 43.27 19.41 -24.30
N PRO A 53 44.45 19.90 -24.67
CA PRO A 53 44.72 21.33 -24.60
C PRO A 53 44.09 22.05 -25.80
N ASP A 54 43.29 23.01 -25.46
CA ASP A 54 43.07 24.27 -26.22
C ASP A 54 43.08 24.22 -27.74
N ALA A 55 41.95 23.91 -28.32
CA ALA A 55 41.55 24.41 -29.64
C ALA A 55 40.01 24.43 -29.62
N GLY A 56 39.41 25.61 -29.71
CA GLY A 56 37.97 25.85 -29.79
C GLY A 56 37.32 25.21 -31.00
N MET A 57 37.35 23.90 -31.08
CA MET A 57 36.53 23.10 -31.95
C MET A 57 35.58 22.31 -31.06
N THR A 58 34.35 22.73 -30.98
CA THR A 58 33.25 21.83 -30.69
C THR A 58 33.32 20.75 -31.78
N VAL A 59 33.98 19.63 -31.49
CA VAL A 59 33.80 18.44 -32.28
C VAL A 59 32.37 17.95 -31.98
N GLN A 60 31.43 18.48 -32.75
CA GLN A 60 30.15 17.86 -32.93
C GLN A 60 30.50 16.51 -33.59
N ALA A 61 30.48 15.44 -32.78
CA ALA A 61 30.64 14.10 -33.31
C ALA A 61 29.61 13.97 -34.44
N ALA A 62 30.07 13.75 -35.67
CA ALA A 62 29.17 13.54 -36.79
C ALA A 62 28.23 12.40 -36.36
N ALA A 63 26.91 12.67 -36.37
CA ALA A 63 25.93 11.64 -36.05
C ALA A 63 26.25 10.41 -36.92
N GLY A 64 26.52 9.28 -36.27
CA GLY A 64 26.90 8.04 -36.94
C GLY A 64 25.80 7.49 -37.83
N ASP A 65 26.09 6.39 -38.50
CA ASP A 65 25.10 5.70 -39.31
C ASP A 65 23.94 5.17 -38.48
N ALA A 66 22.76 5.01 -39.11
CA ALA A 66 21.61 4.42 -38.48
C ALA A 66 21.90 2.94 -38.11
N LYS A 67 21.62 2.60 -36.89
CA LYS A 67 21.87 1.29 -36.29
C LYS A 67 20.60 0.72 -35.69
N LYS A 68 20.40 -0.57 -35.84
CA LYS A 68 19.32 -1.27 -35.10
C LYS A 68 19.68 -1.41 -33.64
N VAL A 69 18.79 -0.91 -32.78
CA VAL A 69 18.92 -0.92 -31.33
C VAL A 69 17.71 -1.60 -30.73
N THR A 70 17.93 -2.47 -29.76
CA THR A 70 16.86 -3.12 -28.99
C THR A 70 16.65 -2.36 -27.67
N LEU A 71 15.54 -1.67 -27.53
CA LEU A 71 15.10 -1.13 -26.24
C LEU A 71 14.48 -2.26 -25.43
N LYS A 72 15.02 -2.53 -24.25
CA LYS A 72 14.52 -3.55 -23.31
C LYS A 72 13.83 -2.85 -22.15
N PHE A 73 12.58 -3.19 -21.89
CA PHE A 73 11.76 -2.61 -20.83
C PHE A 73 11.76 -3.54 -19.63
N LYS A 74 12.26 -3.05 -18.50
CA LYS A 74 12.47 -3.86 -17.29
C LYS A 74 11.90 -3.17 -16.07
N ASP A 75 11.35 -3.99 -15.16
CA ASP A 75 11.03 -3.54 -13.81
C ASP A 75 12.33 -3.39 -13.00
N ALA A 76 12.49 -2.25 -12.33
CA ALA A 76 13.71 -1.96 -11.56
C ALA A 76 13.87 -2.87 -10.32
N ALA A 77 12.78 -3.45 -9.82
CA ALA A 77 12.80 -4.36 -8.67
C ALA A 77 13.01 -5.83 -9.09
N GLU A 78 12.53 -6.21 -10.29
CA GLU A 78 12.63 -7.57 -10.81
C GLU A 78 12.70 -7.55 -12.35
N GLU A 79 13.90 -7.67 -12.89
CA GLU A 79 14.16 -7.53 -14.33
C GLU A 79 13.41 -8.52 -15.24
N THR A 80 13.00 -9.67 -14.71
CA THR A 80 12.23 -10.69 -15.43
C THR A 80 10.73 -10.44 -15.45
N ARG A 81 10.26 -9.46 -14.66
CA ARG A 81 8.84 -9.12 -14.61
C ARG A 81 8.40 -8.43 -15.90
N GLY A 82 7.32 -8.92 -16.48
CA GLY A 82 6.67 -8.26 -17.60
C GLY A 82 6.09 -6.90 -17.17
N ILE A 83 6.36 -5.87 -17.99
CA ILE A 83 5.87 -4.52 -17.68
C ILE A 83 4.48 -4.26 -18.30
N GLY A 84 4.08 -5.10 -19.27
CA GLY A 84 2.85 -4.91 -20.04
C GLY A 84 2.95 -3.77 -21.06
N ALA A 85 1.82 -3.42 -21.67
CA ALA A 85 1.77 -2.39 -22.70
C ALA A 85 2.15 -1.00 -22.15
N LEU A 86 2.96 -0.26 -22.90
CA LEU A 86 3.33 1.13 -22.60
C LEU A 86 3.60 1.93 -23.88
N THR A 87 3.67 3.24 -23.76
CA THR A 87 4.14 4.14 -24.81
C THR A 87 5.38 4.87 -24.34
N LEU A 88 6.46 4.72 -25.10
CA LEU A 88 7.70 5.48 -24.94
C LEU A 88 7.67 6.66 -25.91
N LYS A 89 7.92 7.88 -25.41
CA LYS A 89 8.13 9.07 -26.23
C LYS A 89 9.62 9.32 -26.32
N LEU A 90 10.17 9.31 -27.53
CA LEU A 90 11.59 9.47 -27.81
C LEU A 90 11.85 10.74 -28.61
N GLN A 91 12.90 11.49 -28.25
CA GLN A 91 13.31 12.72 -28.92
C GLN A 91 14.83 12.89 -28.88
N SER A 92 15.39 13.46 -29.96
CA SER A 92 16.77 13.92 -30.01
C SER A 92 16.89 15.14 -30.90
N ASN A 93 17.72 16.10 -30.51
CA ASN A 93 18.03 17.27 -31.33
C ASN A 93 19.10 16.95 -32.41
N ASP A 94 19.85 15.89 -32.21
CA ASP A 94 20.97 15.50 -33.08
C ASP A 94 20.59 14.43 -34.12
N ASP A 95 19.36 13.91 -34.04
CA ASP A 95 18.78 13.01 -35.06
C ASP A 95 17.52 13.65 -35.66
N PRO A 96 17.55 14.09 -36.94
CA PRO A 96 16.39 14.69 -37.62
C PRO A 96 15.14 13.79 -37.65
N SER A 97 15.31 12.46 -37.57
CA SER A 97 14.20 11.52 -37.51
C SER A 97 13.43 11.57 -36.16
N TYR A 98 14.07 12.14 -35.13
CA TYR A 98 13.58 12.27 -33.76
C TYR A 98 13.60 13.72 -33.23
N GLU A 99 13.76 14.73 -34.09
CA GLU A 99 13.67 16.15 -33.73
C GLU A 99 12.34 16.48 -33.03
N LYS A 100 11.25 15.86 -33.47
CA LYS A 100 9.95 15.87 -32.79
C LYS A 100 9.80 14.60 -31.98
N LYS A 101 9.11 14.69 -30.85
CA LYS A 101 8.77 13.51 -30.02
C LYS A 101 8.07 12.44 -30.88
N LYS A 102 8.66 11.26 -30.92
CA LYS A 102 8.12 10.09 -31.61
C LYS A 102 7.62 9.08 -30.59
N GLU A 103 6.40 8.65 -30.77
CA GLU A 103 5.79 7.64 -29.91
C GLU A 103 6.15 6.24 -30.42
N ILE A 104 6.61 5.39 -29.50
CA ILE A 104 6.96 4.00 -29.73
C ILE A 104 6.05 3.16 -28.83
N GLU A 105 5.12 2.46 -29.45
CA GLU A 105 4.21 1.57 -28.74
C GLU A 105 4.89 0.22 -28.44
N VAL A 106 4.80 -0.19 -27.18
CA VAL A 106 5.16 -1.53 -26.70
C VAL A 106 3.87 -2.24 -26.32
N LYS A 107 3.58 -3.34 -26.99
CA LYS A 107 2.33 -4.09 -26.78
C LYS A 107 2.41 -4.98 -25.55
N ALA A 108 1.26 -5.39 -25.04
CA ALA A 108 1.19 -6.38 -23.97
C ALA A 108 1.93 -7.66 -24.39
N GLY A 109 2.85 -8.14 -23.51
CA GLY A 109 3.68 -9.31 -23.77
C GLY A 109 5.00 -9.01 -24.51
N GLU A 110 5.19 -7.80 -25.06
CA GLU A 110 6.49 -7.37 -25.57
C GLU A 110 7.35 -6.86 -24.40
N THR A 111 8.56 -7.38 -24.28
CA THR A 111 9.56 -6.93 -23.30
C THR A 111 10.65 -6.08 -23.93
N SER A 112 10.65 -5.98 -25.27
CA SER A 112 11.65 -5.23 -26.03
C SER A 112 11.07 -4.71 -27.34
N LYS A 113 11.71 -3.66 -27.89
CA LYS A 113 11.38 -3.06 -29.18
C LYS A 113 12.64 -2.78 -29.98
N GLU A 114 12.72 -3.31 -31.19
CA GLU A 114 13.79 -2.97 -32.13
C GLU A 114 13.42 -1.68 -32.87
N ILE A 115 14.35 -0.72 -32.89
CA ILE A 115 14.22 0.55 -33.60
C ILE A 115 15.54 0.94 -34.23
N GLU A 116 15.51 1.83 -35.23
CA GLU A 116 16.70 2.39 -35.85
C GLU A 116 17.04 3.74 -35.21
N LEU A 117 18.25 3.84 -34.66
CA LEU A 117 18.79 5.05 -34.02
C LEU A 117 20.19 5.32 -34.54
N LYS A 118 20.67 6.56 -34.43
CA LYS A 118 22.01 6.94 -34.86
C LYS A 118 23.03 6.72 -33.76
N GLU A 119 24.16 6.11 -34.13
CA GLU A 119 25.30 5.93 -33.24
C GLU A 119 25.91 7.27 -32.79
N GLY A 120 26.33 7.34 -31.52
CA GLY A 120 26.90 8.53 -30.88
C GLY A 120 25.88 9.59 -30.51
N VAL A 121 24.60 9.41 -30.82
CA VAL A 121 23.53 10.38 -30.52
C VAL A 121 22.89 10.10 -29.17
N GLU A 122 22.65 11.16 -28.40
CA GLU A 122 21.86 11.13 -27.16
C GLU A 122 20.38 11.28 -27.50
N TYR A 123 19.57 10.42 -26.89
CA TYR A 123 18.11 10.44 -26.96
C TYR A 123 17.51 10.69 -25.59
N ASN A 124 16.59 11.63 -25.53
CA ASN A 124 15.75 11.86 -24.36
C ASN A 124 14.48 11.00 -24.48
N TYR A 125 14.00 10.46 -23.37
CA TYR A 125 12.77 9.70 -23.39
C TYR A 125 11.85 10.02 -22.22
N GLU A 126 10.56 9.87 -22.48
CA GLU A 126 9.49 9.94 -21.49
C GLU A 126 8.72 8.62 -21.51
N VAL A 127 8.42 8.12 -20.32
CA VAL A 127 7.54 6.97 -20.13
C VAL A 127 6.51 7.29 -19.06
N GLU A 128 5.25 7.06 -19.38
CA GLU A 128 4.14 7.14 -18.44
C GLU A 128 3.38 5.82 -18.47
N LYS A 129 3.31 5.15 -17.32
CA LYS A 129 2.59 3.88 -17.18
C LYS A 129 1.94 3.81 -15.81
N THR A 130 0.67 3.41 -15.79
CA THR A 130 -0.09 3.22 -14.54
C THR A 130 0.63 2.23 -13.63
N GLY A 131 0.79 2.61 -12.36
CA GLY A 131 1.49 1.80 -11.35
C GLY A 131 3.00 1.97 -11.33
N TYR A 132 3.56 2.80 -12.22
CA TYR A 132 4.98 3.13 -12.25
C TYR A 132 5.20 4.63 -12.12
N GLU A 133 6.40 5.00 -11.67
CA GLU A 133 6.82 6.41 -11.64
C GLU A 133 6.96 6.92 -13.07
N THR A 134 6.44 8.12 -13.32
CA THR A 134 6.58 8.77 -14.63
C THR A 134 8.04 9.19 -14.84
N THR A 135 8.68 8.70 -15.89
CA THR A 135 9.99 9.18 -16.34
C THR A 135 9.77 10.28 -17.36
N LYS A 136 10.25 11.53 -17.08
CA LYS A 136 10.13 12.68 -17.99
C LYS A 136 11.44 13.07 -18.65
N ASP A 137 12.57 12.79 -18.01
CA ASP A 137 13.90 13.23 -18.41
C ASP A 137 14.89 12.07 -18.50
N GLY A 138 14.41 10.89 -18.90
CA GLY A 138 15.26 9.73 -19.16
C GLY A 138 16.18 10.00 -20.35
N ARG A 139 17.43 9.50 -20.31
CA ARG A 139 18.39 9.70 -21.39
C ARG A 139 19.21 8.44 -21.62
N PHE A 140 19.61 8.24 -22.85
CA PHE A 140 20.62 7.26 -23.23
C PHE A 140 21.36 7.72 -24.49
N THR A 141 22.59 7.23 -24.63
CA THR A 141 23.40 7.43 -25.86
C THR A 141 23.56 6.09 -26.55
N VAL A 142 23.46 6.07 -27.86
CA VAL A 142 23.67 4.88 -28.68
C VAL A 142 25.17 4.64 -28.85
N GLU A 143 25.69 3.62 -28.17
CA GLU A 143 27.11 3.26 -28.23
C GLU A 143 27.37 2.29 -29.38
N ALA A 144 28.61 2.38 -30.02
CA ALA A 144 29.01 1.56 -31.14
C ALA A 144 28.89 0.05 -30.88
N GLU A 145 29.35 -0.38 -29.72
CA GLU A 145 29.45 -1.80 -29.34
C GLU A 145 28.17 -2.34 -28.67
N LYS A 146 27.21 -1.48 -28.34
CA LYS A 146 26.02 -1.85 -27.56
C LYS A 146 24.74 -1.74 -28.39
N ALA A 147 24.13 -2.89 -28.67
CA ALA A 147 22.87 -2.96 -29.41
C ALA A 147 21.63 -2.91 -28.49
N ASP A 148 21.80 -3.21 -27.20
CA ASP A 148 20.71 -3.28 -26.21
C ASP A 148 20.75 -2.07 -25.27
N ILE A 149 19.60 -1.47 -25.03
CA ILE A 149 19.41 -0.35 -24.11
C ILE A 149 18.30 -0.70 -23.14
N ASP A 150 18.63 -0.73 -21.85
CA ASP A 150 17.66 -1.03 -20.79
C ASP A 150 16.92 0.25 -20.38
N ILE A 151 15.60 0.21 -20.47
CA ILE A 151 14.67 1.22 -19.96
C ILE A 151 14.08 0.68 -18.65
N LEU A 152 14.56 1.18 -17.51
CA LEU A 152 14.15 0.73 -16.20
C LEU A 152 12.95 1.53 -15.71
N LEU A 153 11.88 0.83 -15.32
CA LEU A 153 10.69 1.41 -14.74
C LEU A 153 10.60 1.08 -13.24
N THR A 154 10.41 2.09 -12.42
CA THR A 154 10.26 1.94 -10.97
C THR A 154 8.78 1.95 -10.61
N MET A 155 8.30 0.97 -9.83
CA MET A 155 6.92 0.99 -9.34
C MET A 155 6.68 2.18 -8.43
N SER A 156 5.57 2.88 -8.67
CA SER A 156 5.07 3.93 -7.79
C SER A 156 4.48 3.36 -6.50
N GLU A 157 4.31 4.20 -5.49
CA GLU A 157 3.56 3.83 -4.30
C GLU A 157 2.10 3.50 -4.65
N ILE A 158 1.49 2.57 -3.91
CA ILE A 158 0.08 2.21 -4.08
C ILE A 158 -0.77 3.41 -3.64
N THR A 159 -1.66 3.86 -4.52
CA THR A 159 -2.64 4.90 -4.22
C THR A 159 -4.04 4.31 -4.09
N LEU A 160 -4.79 4.84 -3.12
CA LEU A 160 -6.10 4.32 -2.76
C LEU A 160 -7.20 5.37 -2.99
N LEU A 161 -8.41 4.89 -3.27
CA LEU A 161 -9.64 5.67 -3.29
C LEU A 161 -10.67 5.01 -2.35
N PRO A 162 -11.24 5.75 -1.39
CA PRO A 162 -10.92 7.14 -1.02
C PRO A 162 -9.48 7.29 -0.51
N THR A 163 -8.88 8.48 -0.76
CA THR A 163 -7.53 8.78 -0.27
C THR A 163 -7.61 9.07 1.22
N THR A 164 -7.24 8.07 2.03
CA THR A 164 -7.23 8.19 3.49
C THR A 164 -6.17 7.27 4.08
N ASP A 165 -5.59 7.70 5.20
CA ASP A 165 -4.68 6.87 6.01
C ASP A 165 -5.40 6.26 7.21
N SER A 166 -6.63 6.73 7.50
CA SER A 166 -7.47 6.18 8.58
C SER A 166 -8.95 6.33 8.29
N VAL A 167 -9.76 5.41 8.82
CA VAL A 167 -11.21 5.44 8.76
C VAL A 167 -11.79 5.07 10.13
N SER A 168 -12.90 5.73 10.51
CA SER A 168 -13.65 5.40 11.72
C SER A 168 -14.99 4.79 11.32
N LEU A 169 -15.29 3.61 11.87
CA LEU A 169 -16.50 2.85 11.59
C LEU A 169 -17.19 2.47 12.90
N LYS A 170 -18.47 2.21 12.83
CA LYS A 170 -19.21 1.53 13.88
C LYS A 170 -19.28 0.04 13.57
N VAL A 171 -19.42 -0.78 14.60
CA VAL A 171 -19.62 -2.23 14.43
C VAL A 171 -20.78 -2.49 13.46
N GLY A 172 -20.53 -3.33 12.45
CA GLY A 172 -21.46 -3.66 11.39
C GLY A 172 -21.37 -2.80 10.12
N GLU A 173 -20.70 -1.64 10.17
CA GLU A 173 -20.49 -0.81 8.98
C GLU A 173 -19.46 -1.40 8.05
N THR A 174 -19.56 -1.03 6.78
CA THR A 174 -18.59 -1.41 5.74
C THR A 174 -18.00 -0.17 5.08
N TYR A 175 -16.79 -0.31 4.55
CA TYR A 175 -16.08 0.75 3.84
C TYR A 175 -15.31 0.16 2.67
N ASP A 176 -15.53 0.70 1.47
CA ASP A 176 -14.90 0.18 0.26
C ASP A 176 -13.64 0.99 -0.06
N ILE A 177 -12.55 0.29 -0.30
CA ILE A 177 -11.24 0.84 -0.68
C ILE A 177 -10.83 0.20 -2.00
N SER A 178 -10.39 1.01 -2.96
CA SER A 178 -9.88 0.53 -4.25
C SER A 178 -8.48 1.05 -4.52
N VAL A 179 -7.67 0.26 -5.23
CA VAL A 179 -6.37 0.68 -5.76
C VAL A 179 -6.62 1.46 -7.05
N THR A 180 -6.07 2.67 -7.17
CA THR A 180 -6.29 3.56 -8.31
C THR A 180 -5.21 3.49 -9.37
N ASN A 181 -4.02 2.98 -9.01
CA ASN A 181 -2.88 2.83 -9.90
C ASN A 181 -2.40 1.36 -9.99
N PRO A 182 -3.29 0.40 -10.32
CA PRO A 182 -2.90 -1.00 -10.34
C PRO A 182 -1.86 -1.28 -11.43
N VAL A 183 -0.84 -2.05 -11.08
CA VAL A 183 0.03 -2.70 -12.08
C VAL A 183 -0.73 -3.90 -12.62
N GLN A 184 -1.03 -3.89 -13.90
CA GLN A 184 -1.97 -4.82 -14.55
C GLN A 184 -1.59 -6.30 -14.41
N GLU A 185 -0.29 -6.59 -14.35
CA GLU A 185 0.26 -7.94 -14.30
C GLU A 185 0.43 -8.47 -12.87
N LEU A 186 0.08 -7.68 -11.83
CA LEU A 186 0.25 -8.06 -10.44
C LEU A 186 -1.08 -8.28 -9.74
N ALA A 187 -1.10 -9.33 -8.91
CA ALA A 187 -2.19 -9.57 -7.98
C ALA A 187 -2.01 -8.69 -6.74
N TYR A 188 -3.13 -8.19 -6.22
CA TYR A 188 -3.17 -7.42 -4.98
C TYR A 188 -3.76 -8.28 -3.87
N THR A 189 -3.01 -8.41 -2.78
CA THR A 189 -3.42 -9.17 -1.60
C THR A 189 -3.79 -8.22 -0.48
N TRP A 190 -4.97 -8.40 0.09
CA TRP A 190 -5.48 -7.65 1.22
C TRP A 190 -5.32 -8.44 2.51
N SER A 191 -4.97 -7.76 3.60
CA SER A 191 -4.83 -8.36 4.93
C SER A 191 -5.26 -7.41 6.02
N THR A 192 -5.53 -7.95 7.21
CA THR A 192 -5.82 -7.18 8.42
C THR A 192 -4.91 -7.65 9.56
N THR A 193 -4.57 -6.75 10.47
CA THR A 193 -3.82 -7.09 11.69
C THR A 193 -4.69 -7.75 12.76
N ASP A 194 -6.01 -7.47 12.75
CA ASP A 194 -6.98 -8.10 13.65
C ASP A 194 -8.33 -8.32 12.97
N GLY A 195 -8.60 -9.56 12.59
CA GLY A 195 -9.84 -9.99 11.96
C GLY A 195 -11.06 -9.99 12.87
N ASN A 196 -10.90 -9.84 14.20
CA ASN A 196 -12.01 -9.66 15.14
C ASN A 196 -12.48 -8.21 15.21
N VAL A 197 -11.60 -7.26 14.94
CA VAL A 197 -11.91 -5.83 14.87
C VAL A 197 -12.45 -5.46 13.50
N ALA A 198 -11.72 -5.79 12.44
CA ALA A 198 -12.13 -5.54 11.07
C ALA A 198 -11.63 -6.65 10.13
N SER A 199 -12.44 -7.05 9.17
CA SER A 199 -12.02 -7.93 8.07
C SER A 199 -12.00 -7.17 6.76
N VAL A 200 -11.21 -7.68 5.80
CA VAL A 200 -11.16 -7.13 4.45
C VAL A 200 -11.26 -8.25 3.41
N GLU A 201 -12.05 -8.01 2.38
CA GLU A 201 -12.16 -8.89 1.22
C GLU A 201 -12.23 -8.04 -0.05
N ASN A 202 -11.21 -8.18 -0.92
CA ASN A 202 -11.12 -7.42 -2.18
C ASN A 202 -11.31 -5.89 -2.01
N GLY A 203 -10.78 -5.33 -0.90
CA GLY A 203 -10.88 -3.92 -0.57
C GLY A 203 -12.15 -3.52 0.17
N LYS A 204 -13.12 -4.43 0.35
CA LYS A 204 -14.28 -4.19 1.19
C LYS A 204 -13.95 -4.49 2.64
N VAL A 205 -13.86 -3.46 3.45
CA VAL A 205 -13.65 -3.53 4.89
C VAL A 205 -14.98 -3.71 5.59
N THR A 206 -15.04 -4.63 6.57
CA THR A 206 -16.20 -4.84 7.43
C THR A 206 -15.79 -4.71 8.89
N ALA A 207 -16.39 -3.76 9.61
CA ALA A 207 -16.19 -3.57 11.05
C ALA A 207 -16.93 -4.63 11.85
N LYS A 208 -16.21 -5.42 12.66
CA LYS A 208 -16.77 -6.56 13.42
C LYS A 208 -16.83 -6.31 14.92
N GLY A 209 -15.80 -5.74 15.50
CA GLY A 209 -15.69 -5.52 16.95
C GLY A 209 -14.98 -4.23 17.27
N GLU A 210 -15.21 -3.71 18.48
CA GLU A 210 -14.55 -2.49 18.97
C GLU A 210 -13.03 -2.66 19.04
N GLY A 211 -12.29 -1.65 18.59
CA GLY A 211 -10.82 -1.63 18.62
C GLY A 211 -10.24 -0.91 17.42
N SER A 212 -8.95 -1.17 17.17
CA SER A 212 -8.23 -0.65 16.02
C SER A 212 -7.55 -1.81 15.28
N ALA A 213 -7.62 -1.79 13.95
CA ALA A 213 -6.92 -2.75 13.09
C ALA A 213 -6.35 -2.01 11.88
N ASP A 214 -5.21 -2.47 11.39
CA ASP A 214 -4.64 -1.97 10.16
C ASP A 214 -5.02 -2.90 9.00
N ILE A 215 -5.57 -2.29 7.95
CA ILE A 215 -5.85 -2.95 6.68
C ILE A 215 -4.72 -2.63 5.73
N SER A 216 -4.06 -3.65 5.22
CA SER A 216 -2.95 -3.52 4.27
C SER A 216 -3.29 -4.15 2.93
N VAL A 217 -2.87 -3.48 1.85
CA VAL A 217 -2.87 -4.02 0.49
C VAL A 217 -1.44 -4.04 -0.03
N THR A 218 -1.04 -5.16 -0.64
CA THR A 218 0.29 -5.31 -1.23
C THR A 218 0.19 -5.96 -2.61
N ASN A 219 1.08 -5.55 -3.51
CA ASN A 219 1.32 -6.20 -4.79
C ASN A 219 2.61 -7.07 -4.80
N GLY A 220 3.14 -7.36 -3.60
CA GLY A 220 4.40 -8.09 -3.43
C GLY A 220 5.66 -7.23 -3.48
N VAL A 221 5.57 -5.98 -4.00
CA VAL A 221 6.68 -5.00 -4.07
C VAL A 221 6.41 -3.79 -3.20
N LYS A 222 5.22 -3.23 -3.31
CA LYS A 222 4.74 -2.08 -2.56
C LYS A 222 3.61 -2.50 -1.63
N THR A 223 3.48 -1.79 -0.52
CA THR A 223 2.40 -2.01 0.46
C THR A 223 1.85 -0.67 0.90
N LYS A 224 0.53 -0.55 0.94
CA LYS A 224 -0.18 0.59 1.52
C LYS A 224 -1.07 0.10 2.66
N THR A 225 -1.10 0.88 3.75
CA THR A 225 -1.87 0.56 4.96
C THR A 225 -2.84 1.68 5.28
N VAL A 226 -4.03 1.30 5.75
CA VAL A 226 -5.09 2.19 6.26
C VAL A 226 -5.48 1.71 7.64
N SER A 227 -5.45 2.61 8.64
CA SER A 227 -5.87 2.29 10.01
C SER A 227 -7.39 2.38 10.14
N VAL A 228 -8.02 1.34 10.67
CA VAL A 228 -9.46 1.25 10.89
C VAL A 228 -9.74 1.29 12.39
N ASN A 229 -10.48 2.31 12.82
CA ASN A 229 -10.92 2.46 14.21
C ASN A 229 -12.42 2.11 14.30
N VAL A 230 -12.72 1.06 15.01
CA VAL A 230 -14.09 0.58 15.18
C VAL A 230 -14.61 0.93 16.56
N SER A 231 -15.74 1.62 16.61
CA SER A 231 -16.46 1.93 17.84
C SER A 231 -17.75 1.13 17.94
N LYS A 232 -18.18 0.88 19.17
CA LYS A 232 -19.53 0.30 19.42
C LYS A 232 -20.61 1.27 19.00
N ASN A 233 -21.72 0.73 18.54
CA ASN A 233 -22.94 1.49 18.41
C ASN A 233 -23.39 1.95 19.80
N GLN A 234 -23.45 3.26 20.03
CA GLN A 234 -24.02 3.78 21.26
C GLN A 234 -25.56 3.72 21.17
N ILE A 235 -26.15 3.03 22.12
CA ILE A 235 -27.60 3.04 22.29
C ILE A 235 -27.94 4.27 23.13
N ASN A 236 -28.33 5.36 22.48
CA ASN A 236 -28.79 6.58 23.15
C ASN A 236 -30.29 6.48 23.36
N GLY A 237 -30.75 6.91 24.55
CA GLY A 237 -32.16 6.93 24.85
C GLY A 237 -32.76 5.60 25.34
N PHE A 238 -31.92 4.58 25.59
CA PHE A 238 -32.40 3.36 26.24
C PHE A 238 -32.92 3.67 27.64
N SER A 239 -34.13 3.21 27.92
CA SER A 239 -34.73 3.32 29.23
C SER A 239 -35.41 2.02 29.62
N MET A 240 -35.42 1.76 30.91
CA MET A 240 -36.18 0.68 31.50
C MET A 240 -37.24 1.28 32.43
N THR A 241 -38.46 0.82 32.28
CA THR A 241 -39.57 1.20 33.18
C THR A 241 -40.16 -0.05 33.81
N VAL A 242 -40.58 0.13 35.06
CA VAL A 242 -41.31 -0.86 35.83
C VAL A 242 -42.69 -0.34 36.01
N LYS A 243 -43.72 -1.10 35.64
CA LYS A 243 -45.09 -0.80 35.93
C LYS A 243 -45.56 -1.71 37.07
N GLU A 244 -45.81 -1.08 38.18
CA GLU A 244 -46.33 -1.77 39.34
C GLU A 244 -47.75 -2.26 39.10
N PRO A 245 -48.20 -3.30 39.81
CA PRO A 245 -49.56 -3.79 39.77
C PRO A 245 -50.56 -2.68 40.15
N SER A 246 -51.69 -2.64 39.47
CA SER A 246 -52.73 -1.65 39.78
C SER A 246 -54.14 -2.27 39.70
N GLY A 247 -55.04 -1.83 40.56
CA GLY A 247 -56.42 -2.38 40.66
C GLY A 247 -56.49 -3.68 41.42
N ASP A 248 -57.32 -4.59 40.96
CA ASP A 248 -57.55 -5.90 41.60
C ASP A 248 -56.48 -6.93 41.30
N ASP A 249 -55.64 -6.69 40.29
CA ASP A 249 -54.49 -7.55 39.96
C ASP A 249 -53.21 -7.06 40.65
N GLN A 250 -52.87 -7.63 41.75
CA GLN A 250 -51.65 -7.36 42.54
C GLN A 250 -50.54 -8.38 42.28
N SER A 251 -50.71 -9.25 41.29
CA SER A 251 -49.85 -10.41 41.11
C SER A 251 -48.76 -10.29 40.05
N SER A 252 -48.78 -9.22 39.25
CA SER A 252 -47.82 -9.09 38.14
C SER A 252 -47.17 -7.71 38.03
N VAL A 253 -45.90 -7.70 37.64
CA VAL A 253 -45.08 -6.51 37.35
C VAL A 253 -44.68 -6.52 35.88
N ILE A 254 -44.85 -5.42 35.16
CA ILE A 254 -44.42 -5.34 33.77
C ILE A 254 -43.10 -4.57 33.71
N LEU A 255 -42.08 -5.25 33.20
CA LEU A 255 -40.76 -4.70 32.88
C LEU A 255 -40.73 -4.31 31.40
N THR A 256 -40.47 -3.05 31.10
CA THR A 256 -40.42 -2.58 29.71
C THR A 256 -39.08 -1.93 29.44
N ALA A 257 -38.36 -2.46 28.45
CA ALA A 257 -37.16 -1.85 27.86
C ALA A 257 -37.54 -1.09 26.58
N LYS A 258 -37.19 0.20 26.47
CA LYS A 258 -37.55 1.08 25.34
C LYS A 258 -36.35 1.86 24.84
N GLY A 259 -36.45 2.35 23.60
CA GLY A 259 -35.45 3.25 23.00
C GLY A 259 -34.29 2.51 22.33
N LEU A 260 -34.46 1.25 22.04
CA LEU A 260 -33.50 0.53 21.18
C LEU A 260 -33.69 0.99 19.73
N PRO A 261 -32.59 1.25 18.98
CA PRO A 261 -32.67 1.50 17.54
C PRO A 261 -33.30 0.32 16.81
N ALA A 262 -34.02 0.59 15.72
CA ALA A 262 -34.73 -0.44 14.96
C ALA A 262 -33.77 -1.44 14.26
N ASP A 263 -32.53 -1.01 14.05
CA ASP A 263 -31.44 -1.77 13.41
C ASP A 263 -30.51 -2.46 14.42
N VAL A 264 -30.83 -2.39 15.71
CA VAL A 264 -30.02 -3.06 16.74
C VAL A 264 -30.21 -4.58 16.64
N SER A 265 -29.12 -5.32 16.62
CA SER A 265 -29.11 -6.78 16.72
C SER A 265 -28.69 -7.23 18.12
N GLY A 266 -29.14 -8.40 18.53
CA GLY A 266 -28.78 -8.99 19.80
C GLY A 266 -30.00 -9.32 20.65
N ASN A 267 -29.84 -9.32 21.99
CA ASN A 267 -30.89 -9.69 22.91
C ASN A 267 -31.04 -8.65 24.01
N VAL A 268 -32.27 -8.41 24.42
CA VAL A 268 -32.64 -7.78 25.71
C VAL A 268 -32.80 -8.88 26.75
N ILE A 269 -32.13 -8.72 27.87
CA ILE A 269 -32.12 -9.73 28.92
C ILE A 269 -32.50 -9.02 30.24
N PHE A 270 -33.56 -9.50 30.89
CA PHE A 270 -33.97 -9.04 32.22
C PHE A 270 -33.42 -10.02 33.27
N TYR A 271 -32.84 -9.47 34.30
CA TYR A 271 -32.33 -10.22 35.44
C TYR A 271 -32.97 -9.73 36.75
N ASP A 272 -33.30 -10.66 37.64
CA ASP A 272 -33.43 -10.34 39.05
C ASP A 272 -32.03 -10.29 39.68
N VAL A 273 -31.77 -9.21 40.42
CA VAL A 273 -30.49 -8.97 41.10
C VAL A 273 -30.63 -8.95 42.61
N THR A 274 -31.75 -9.46 43.14
CA THR A 274 -32.01 -9.56 44.56
C THR A 274 -30.90 -10.38 45.27
N GLY A 275 -30.41 -9.84 46.37
CA GLY A 275 -29.33 -10.49 47.12
C GLY A 275 -27.95 -10.51 46.43
N GLY A 276 -27.74 -9.68 45.38
CA GLY A 276 -26.45 -9.58 44.68
C GLY A 276 -26.17 -10.68 43.69
N GLN A 277 -27.11 -11.65 43.50
CA GLN A 277 -27.01 -12.68 42.46
C GLN A 277 -27.83 -12.26 41.24
N LYS A 278 -27.35 -12.66 40.04
CA LYS A 278 -28.08 -12.45 38.80
C LYS A 278 -28.86 -13.69 38.42
N THR A 279 -30.18 -13.62 38.54
CA THR A 279 -31.07 -14.72 38.07
C THR A 279 -31.77 -14.26 36.80
N LEU A 280 -31.64 -15.07 35.73
CA LEU A 280 -32.26 -14.77 34.44
C LEU A 280 -33.78 -14.83 34.59
N LEU A 281 -34.46 -13.72 34.29
CA LEU A 281 -35.91 -13.65 34.22
C LEU A 281 -36.43 -13.89 32.82
N TYR A 282 -35.88 -13.16 31.84
CA TYR A 282 -36.35 -13.22 30.46
C TYR A 282 -35.27 -12.79 29.48
N LYS A 283 -35.31 -13.39 28.28
CA LYS A 283 -34.44 -13.11 27.16
C LYS A 283 -35.25 -13.03 25.87
N ALA A 284 -35.20 -11.93 25.17
CA ALA A 284 -35.83 -11.74 23.86
C ALA A 284 -34.86 -11.12 22.85
N GLU A 285 -35.12 -11.28 21.56
CA GLU A 285 -34.43 -10.50 20.53
C GLU A 285 -34.66 -9.02 20.72
N ALA A 286 -33.65 -8.20 20.39
CA ALA A 286 -33.73 -6.75 20.52
C ALA A 286 -34.78 -6.20 19.56
N ALA A 287 -35.67 -5.35 20.09
CA ALA A 287 -36.70 -4.62 19.37
C ALA A 287 -36.84 -3.23 20.01
N ALA A 288 -37.45 -2.29 19.28
CA ALA A 288 -37.66 -0.91 19.78
C ALA A 288 -38.31 -0.84 21.17
N THR A 289 -39.10 -1.84 21.49
CA THR A 289 -39.66 -2.07 22.83
C THR A 289 -39.70 -3.55 23.10
N VAL A 290 -39.24 -3.98 24.27
CA VAL A 290 -39.33 -5.35 24.77
C VAL A 290 -40.00 -5.33 26.13
N GLU A 291 -41.04 -6.11 26.30
CA GLU A 291 -41.80 -6.22 27.52
C GLU A 291 -41.75 -7.65 28.09
N TYR A 292 -41.72 -7.72 29.40
CA TYR A 292 -41.79 -8.97 30.14
C TYR A 292 -42.72 -8.78 31.36
N THR A 293 -43.66 -9.68 31.51
CA THR A 293 -44.55 -9.71 32.67
C THR A 293 -44.03 -10.78 33.65
N TYR A 294 -43.69 -10.32 34.87
CA TYR A 294 -43.14 -11.14 35.95
C TYR A 294 -44.21 -11.36 37.02
#